data_a590ed82085546deb75106548d740227
#
_entry.id   a590ed82085546deb75106548d740227
#
_cell.length_a   1.000
_cell.length_b   1.000
_cell.length_c   1.000
_cell.angle_alpha   90.00
_cell.angle_beta   90.00
_cell.angle_gamma   90.00
#
_symmetry.space_group_name_H-M   'P 1'
#
loop_
_entity.id
_entity.type
_entity.pdbx_description
1 polymer ?
#
loop_
_entity_poly.entity_id
_entity_poly.type
_entity_poly.pdbx_seq_one_letter_code
_entity_poly.pdbx_strand_id
1 'polypeptide(L)'
;WHLGVLGIVASRLKEKYYRPSFVVSTNNGISTGSARSVSGIDVGELIIDAVNRGILNSGGGHKMAGGFSLDSSRFEEFKEFCEKKIFDKADESTLKKINLYDDIIDSSIINIDLYDLIKLASPYGQGNPEPQFIIKNAKIDYWSEVGTGHLRVKLSNANYGSIDAIAFGSKGTPVGDLIMNHSGGLFHIAGVIK
;
A
#
# COMPACT_ATOMS: atom_id res chain seq x y z
N TRP A 1 20.01 -10.86 -4.62
CA TRP A 1 18.96 -11.16 -3.65
C TRP A 1 18.72 -12.67 -3.60
N HIS A 2 18.46 -13.19 -2.40
CA HIS A 2 18.04 -14.59 -2.27
C HIS A 2 16.66 -14.78 -2.89
N LEU A 3 16.43 -15.89 -3.62
CA LEU A 3 15.18 -16.13 -4.34
C LEU A 3 13.93 -16.03 -3.44
N GLY A 4 14.05 -16.50 -2.18
CA GLY A 4 12.93 -16.47 -1.21
C GLY A 4 12.46 -15.10 -0.78
N VAL A 5 13.21 -14.02 -1.05
CA VAL A 5 12.82 -12.65 -0.65
C VAL A 5 12.36 -11.78 -1.82
N LEU A 6 12.46 -12.25 -3.07
CA LEU A 6 12.14 -11.44 -4.26
C LEU A 6 10.70 -10.91 -4.20
N GLY A 7 9.75 -11.76 -3.80
CA GLY A 7 8.34 -11.37 -3.67
C GLY A 7 8.11 -10.30 -2.60
N ILE A 8 8.84 -10.36 -1.48
CA ILE A 8 8.76 -9.35 -0.42
C ILE A 8 9.33 -8.02 -0.90
N VAL A 9 10.48 -8.05 -1.57
CA VAL A 9 11.10 -6.85 -2.14
C VAL A 9 10.21 -6.21 -3.19
N ALA A 10 9.65 -7.02 -4.12
CA ALA A 10 8.71 -6.54 -5.13
C ALA A 10 7.47 -5.89 -4.50
N SER A 11 6.92 -6.48 -3.42
CA SER A 11 5.80 -5.88 -2.68
C SER A 11 6.16 -4.53 -2.07
N ARG A 12 7.33 -4.42 -1.44
CA ARG A 12 7.79 -3.16 -0.84
C ARG A 12 8.02 -2.06 -1.87
N LEU A 13 8.60 -2.41 -3.02
CA LEU A 13 8.76 -1.45 -4.12
C LEU A 13 7.41 -1.00 -4.67
N LYS A 14 6.49 -1.94 -4.91
CA LYS A 14 5.13 -1.63 -5.33
C LYS A 14 4.42 -0.71 -4.34
N GLU A 15 4.52 -0.96 -3.04
CA GLU A 15 3.91 -0.11 -2.00
C GLU A 15 4.52 1.30 -1.97
N LYS A 16 5.86 1.38 -2.06
CA LYS A 16 6.59 2.64 -1.98
C LYS A 16 6.32 3.55 -3.19
N TYR A 17 6.31 2.98 -4.39
CA TYR A 17 6.22 3.77 -5.64
C TYR A 17 4.84 3.72 -6.29
N TYR A 18 3.95 2.88 -5.80
CA TYR A 18 2.65 2.58 -6.40
C TYR A 18 2.77 2.30 -7.91
N ARG A 19 3.65 1.37 -8.24
CA ARG A 19 3.95 0.95 -9.63
C ARG A 19 4.07 -0.57 -9.67
N PRO A 20 3.72 -1.20 -10.79
CA PRO A 20 4.12 -2.59 -11.03
C PRO A 20 5.63 -2.72 -10.84
N SER A 21 6.04 -3.73 -10.10
CA SER A 21 7.45 -3.92 -9.72
C SER A 21 7.88 -5.34 -10.02
N PHE A 22 8.98 -5.47 -10.75
CA PHE A 22 9.60 -6.73 -11.13
C PHE A 22 10.98 -6.79 -10.49
N VAL A 23 11.22 -7.81 -9.69
CA VAL A 23 12.50 -8.00 -9.00
C VAL A 23 13.09 -9.33 -9.43
N VAL A 24 14.32 -9.30 -9.87
CA VAL A 24 15.03 -10.48 -10.37
C VAL A 24 16.30 -10.77 -9.58
N SER A 25 16.65 -12.04 -9.50
CA SER A 25 17.94 -12.54 -9.05
C SER A 25 18.55 -13.39 -10.14
N THR A 26 19.76 -13.06 -10.51
CA THR A 26 20.49 -13.77 -11.58
C THR A 26 21.52 -14.70 -10.97
N ASN A 27 21.51 -15.94 -11.42
CA ASN A 27 22.49 -16.95 -11.05
C ASN A 27 22.80 -17.86 -12.27
N ASN A 28 24.07 -18.06 -12.58
CA ASN A 28 24.52 -18.94 -13.67
C ASN A 28 23.82 -18.71 -15.01
N GLY A 29 23.64 -17.44 -15.41
CA GLY A 29 23.03 -17.08 -16.69
C GLY A 29 21.49 -17.15 -16.72
N ILE A 30 20.84 -17.58 -15.64
CA ILE A 30 19.38 -17.59 -15.49
C ILE A 30 18.95 -16.54 -14.49
N SER A 31 17.98 -15.73 -14.87
CA SER A 31 17.30 -14.77 -14.00
C SER A 31 15.94 -15.33 -13.57
N THR A 32 15.73 -15.41 -12.27
CA THR A 32 14.42 -15.75 -11.69
C THR A 32 13.83 -14.53 -11.04
N GLY A 33 12.55 -14.26 -11.28
CA GLY A 33 11.93 -13.04 -10.84
C GLY A 33 10.56 -13.22 -10.17
N SER A 34 10.18 -12.18 -9.44
CA SER A 34 8.85 -12.02 -8.87
C SER A 34 8.31 -10.66 -9.23
N ALA A 35 7.04 -10.64 -9.65
CA ALA A 35 6.30 -9.43 -10.00
C ALA A 35 5.20 -9.16 -8.97
N ARG A 36 4.95 -7.87 -8.73
CA ARG A 36 3.80 -7.36 -7.96
C ARG A 36 3.17 -6.20 -8.71
N SER A 37 1.85 -6.13 -8.69
CA SER A 37 1.12 -5.12 -9.44
C SER A 37 0.29 -4.18 -8.56
N VAL A 38 -0.18 -3.12 -9.19
CA VAL A 38 -1.21 -2.21 -8.69
C VAL A 38 -2.54 -2.50 -9.39
N SER A 39 -3.64 -2.00 -8.84
CA SER A 39 -4.96 -2.12 -9.48
C SER A 39 -4.93 -1.57 -10.91
N GLY A 40 -5.61 -2.24 -11.82
CA GLY A 40 -5.69 -1.86 -13.24
C GLY A 40 -4.62 -2.46 -14.15
N ILE A 41 -3.53 -3.05 -13.61
CA ILE A 41 -2.48 -3.69 -14.41
C ILE A 41 -2.37 -5.16 -14.04
N ASP A 42 -2.62 -6.05 -14.99
CA ASP A 42 -2.53 -7.51 -14.83
C ASP A 42 -1.14 -8.01 -15.17
N VAL A 43 -0.30 -8.27 -14.14
CA VAL A 43 1.05 -8.81 -14.36
C VAL A 43 1.05 -10.28 -14.71
N GLY A 44 0.00 -11.03 -14.35
CA GLY A 44 -0.13 -12.43 -14.73
C GLY A 44 -0.31 -12.57 -16.24
N GLU A 45 -1.23 -11.79 -16.84
CA GLU A 45 -1.43 -11.75 -18.29
C GLU A 45 -0.15 -11.30 -19.02
N LEU A 46 0.55 -10.29 -18.49
CA LEU A 46 1.80 -9.81 -19.06
C LEU A 46 2.89 -10.89 -19.08
N ILE A 47 3.04 -11.63 -17.97
CA ILE A 47 4.01 -12.72 -17.87
C ILE A 47 3.65 -13.84 -18.84
N ILE A 48 2.37 -14.23 -18.94
CA ILE A 48 1.92 -15.27 -19.86
C ILE A 48 2.16 -14.85 -21.31
N ASP A 49 1.87 -13.58 -21.69
CA ASP A 49 2.16 -13.08 -23.04
C ASP A 49 3.67 -13.12 -23.35
N ALA A 50 4.52 -12.78 -22.38
CA ALA A 50 5.96 -12.86 -22.53
C ALA A 50 6.49 -14.30 -22.69
N VAL A 51 5.89 -15.27 -21.99
CA VAL A 51 6.20 -16.71 -22.18
C VAL A 51 5.77 -17.16 -23.58
N ASN A 52 4.56 -16.82 -24.02
CA ASN A 52 4.04 -17.21 -25.33
C ASN A 52 4.87 -16.62 -26.49
N ARG A 53 5.51 -15.47 -26.29
CA ARG A 53 6.45 -14.84 -27.23
C ARG A 53 7.87 -15.40 -27.15
N GLY A 54 8.12 -16.33 -26.22
CA GLY A 54 9.44 -16.90 -25.97
C GLY A 54 10.44 -15.91 -25.36
N ILE A 55 9.99 -14.78 -24.81
CA ILE A 55 10.85 -13.81 -24.08
C ILE A 55 11.23 -14.38 -22.72
N LEU A 56 10.30 -15.05 -22.05
CA LEU A 56 10.52 -15.78 -20.79
C LEU A 56 10.62 -17.29 -21.05
N ASN A 57 11.46 -17.95 -20.27
CA ASN A 57 11.60 -19.41 -20.30
C ASN A 57 10.37 -20.10 -19.66
N SER A 58 9.87 -19.50 -18.58
CA SER A 58 8.66 -19.94 -17.87
C SER A 58 8.13 -18.80 -17.00
N GLY A 59 6.86 -18.91 -16.66
CA GLY A 59 6.25 -17.94 -15.74
C GLY A 59 4.75 -18.10 -15.68
N GLY A 60 4.14 -17.42 -14.71
CA GLY A 60 2.71 -17.39 -14.49
C GLY A 60 2.36 -16.56 -13.28
N GLY A 61 1.06 -16.46 -13.01
CA GLY A 61 0.59 -15.66 -11.88
C GLY A 61 -0.87 -15.30 -12.02
N HIS A 62 -1.23 -14.31 -11.23
CA HIS A 62 -2.55 -13.69 -11.21
C HIS A 62 -2.41 -12.17 -11.39
N LYS A 63 -3.52 -11.46 -11.48
CA LYS A 63 -3.55 -10.00 -11.72
C LYS A 63 -2.54 -9.22 -10.88
N MET A 64 -2.40 -9.54 -9.60
CA MET A 64 -1.62 -8.76 -8.65
C MET A 64 -0.21 -9.30 -8.38
N ALA A 65 0.10 -10.52 -8.79
CA ALA A 65 1.37 -11.18 -8.50
C ALA A 65 1.72 -12.24 -9.51
N GLY A 66 3.03 -12.40 -9.79
CA GLY A 66 3.52 -13.46 -10.66
C GLY A 66 4.97 -13.81 -10.39
N GLY A 67 5.38 -14.94 -10.94
CA GLY A 67 6.76 -15.42 -10.94
C GLY A 67 7.18 -15.79 -12.35
N PHE A 68 8.47 -15.66 -12.64
CA PHE A 68 8.99 -15.91 -13.98
C PHE A 68 10.48 -16.28 -13.97
N SER A 69 10.92 -16.87 -15.07
CA SER A 69 12.33 -17.09 -15.32
C SER A 69 12.69 -16.77 -16.78
N LEU A 70 13.92 -16.31 -16.99
CA LEU A 70 14.43 -15.96 -18.31
C LEU A 70 15.95 -16.15 -18.37
N ASP A 71 16.49 -16.24 -19.57
CA ASP A 71 17.93 -16.13 -19.78
C ASP A 71 18.37 -14.70 -19.49
N SER A 72 19.43 -14.53 -18.72
CA SER A 72 19.89 -13.21 -18.28
C SER A 72 20.25 -12.28 -19.44
N SER A 73 20.63 -12.83 -20.59
CA SER A 73 20.88 -12.08 -21.83
C SER A 73 19.65 -11.43 -22.42
N ARG A 74 18.44 -11.90 -22.05
CA ARG A 74 17.15 -11.38 -22.54
C ARG A 74 16.49 -10.43 -21.56
N PHE A 75 17.20 -10.02 -20.50
CA PHE A 75 16.62 -9.15 -19.48
C PHE A 75 16.15 -7.79 -20.04
N GLU A 76 16.97 -7.15 -20.88
CA GLU A 76 16.58 -5.87 -21.47
C GLU A 76 15.39 -6.00 -22.41
N GLU A 77 15.31 -7.09 -23.19
CA GLU A 77 14.15 -7.36 -24.05
C GLU A 77 12.86 -7.51 -23.21
N PHE A 78 12.94 -8.24 -22.11
CA PHE A 78 11.80 -8.39 -21.19
C PHE A 78 11.41 -7.06 -20.55
N LYS A 79 12.35 -6.26 -20.15
CA LYS A 79 12.12 -4.92 -19.58
C LYS A 79 11.40 -4.02 -20.57
N GLU A 80 11.90 -3.89 -21.81
CA GLU A 80 11.28 -3.09 -22.86
C GLU A 80 9.84 -3.58 -23.17
N PHE A 81 9.65 -4.89 -23.23
CA PHE A 81 8.34 -5.48 -23.41
C PHE A 81 7.37 -5.07 -22.28
N CYS A 82 7.82 -5.18 -21.00
CA CYS A 82 7.01 -4.79 -19.85
C CYS A 82 6.67 -3.29 -19.87
N GLU A 83 7.68 -2.43 -20.10
CA GLU A 83 7.50 -0.97 -20.16
C GLU A 83 6.46 -0.59 -21.20
N LYS A 84 6.58 -1.12 -22.43
CA LYS A 84 5.62 -0.87 -23.49
C LYS A 84 4.21 -1.32 -23.15
N LYS A 85 4.06 -2.56 -22.67
CA LYS A 85 2.74 -3.13 -22.31
C LYS A 85 2.07 -2.38 -21.16
N ILE A 86 2.86 -1.94 -20.17
CA ILE A 86 2.36 -1.16 -19.05
C ILE A 86 1.98 0.24 -19.52
N PHE A 87 2.81 0.88 -20.32
CA PHE A 87 2.52 2.22 -20.88
C PHE A 87 1.24 2.23 -21.72
N ASP A 88 1.03 1.20 -22.55
CA ASP A 88 -0.16 1.10 -23.40
C ASP A 88 -1.46 0.86 -22.57
N LYS A 89 -1.38 0.27 -21.39
CA LYS A 89 -2.53 -0.06 -20.52
C LYS A 89 -2.74 0.92 -19.37
N ALA A 90 -1.70 1.61 -18.93
CA ALA A 90 -1.75 2.50 -17.77
C ALA A 90 -2.17 3.91 -18.19
N ASP A 91 -3.27 4.38 -17.66
CA ASP A 91 -3.61 5.80 -17.65
C ASP A 91 -3.08 6.48 -16.36
N GLU A 92 -3.19 7.82 -16.33
CA GLU A 92 -2.75 8.59 -15.16
C GLU A 92 -3.50 8.21 -13.88
N SER A 93 -4.74 7.75 -13.99
CA SER A 93 -5.59 7.34 -12.87
C SER A 93 -5.14 6.00 -12.30
N THR A 94 -4.77 5.05 -13.16
CA THR A 94 -4.27 3.72 -12.79
C THR A 94 -3.01 3.79 -11.93
N LEU A 95 -2.18 4.80 -12.16
CA LEU A 95 -0.92 5.00 -11.46
C LEU A 95 -1.01 5.96 -10.27
N LYS A 96 -2.20 6.45 -9.93
CA LYS A 96 -2.45 7.23 -8.71
C LYS A 96 -2.93 6.31 -7.59
N LYS A 97 -2.28 6.41 -6.43
CA LYS A 97 -2.75 5.71 -5.25
C LYS A 97 -4.05 6.36 -4.79
N ILE A 98 -5.16 5.65 -4.97
CA ILE A 98 -6.46 6.04 -4.44
C ILE A 98 -6.62 5.35 -3.09
N ASN A 99 -6.81 6.13 -2.03
CA ASN A 99 -7.21 5.61 -0.73
C ASN A 99 -8.73 5.66 -0.67
N LEU A 100 -9.36 4.51 -0.46
CA LEU A 100 -10.79 4.41 -0.25
C LEU A 100 -11.07 4.46 1.25
N TYR A 101 -12.09 5.20 1.61
CA TYR A 101 -12.57 5.30 2.98
C TYR A 101 -14.05 4.98 2.97
N ASP A 102 -14.53 4.33 4.03
CA ASP A 102 -15.92 3.87 4.09
C ASP A 102 -16.86 5.03 4.39
N ASP A 103 -16.45 5.95 5.26
CA ASP A 103 -17.27 7.13 5.54
C ASP A 103 -16.47 8.28 6.17
N ILE A 104 -17.09 9.45 6.23
CA ILE A 104 -16.64 10.61 6.96
C ILE A 104 -17.48 10.72 8.22
N ILE A 105 -16.85 10.62 9.37
CA ILE A 105 -17.53 10.62 10.65
C ILE A 105 -17.13 11.81 11.51
N ASP A 106 -18.02 12.17 12.41
CA ASP A 106 -17.72 13.14 13.46
C ASP A 106 -17.04 12.44 14.65
N SER A 107 -16.08 13.11 15.30
CA SER A 107 -15.41 12.54 16.47
C SER A 107 -16.34 12.26 17.65
N SER A 108 -17.50 12.92 17.73
CA SER A 108 -18.49 12.71 18.80
C SER A 108 -19.12 11.32 18.80
N ILE A 109 -19.19 10.66 17.62
CA ILE A 109 -19.77 9.33 17.51
C ILE A 109 -18.76 8.21 17.77
N ILE A 110 -17.48 8.57 17.93
CA ILE A 110 -16.42 7.58 18.22
C ILE A 110 -16.49 7.21 19.69
N ASN A 111 -17.19 6.13 19.97
CA ASN A 111 -17.40 5.58 21.30
C ASN A 111 -17.39 4.05 21.25
N ILE A 112 -17.59 3.42 22.40
CA ILE A 112 -17.58 1.96 22.54
C ILE A 112 -18.71 1.30 21.73
N ASP A 113 -19.88 1.95 21.66
CA ASP A 113 -21.05 1.39 20.95
C ASP A 113 -20.75 1.32 19.44
N LEU A 114 -20.13 2.36 18.85
CA LEU A 114 -19.72 2.34 17.46
C LEU A 114 -18.64 1.27 17.22
N TYR A 115 -17.67 1.14 18.13
CA TYR A 115 -16.66 0.09 18.05
C TYR A 115 -17.28 -1.32 18.06
N ASP A 116 -18.25 -1.57 18.95
CA ASP A 116 -18.93 -2.86 19.03
C ASP A 116 -19.76 -3.15 17.79
N LEU A 117 -20.42 -2.14 17.19
CA LEU A 117 -21.11 -2.28 15.91
C LEU A 117 -20.14 -2.64 14.76
N ILE A 118 -19.02 -1.94 14.67
CA ILE A 118 -17.98 -2.24 13.68
C ILE A 118 -17.50 -3.68 13.85
N LYS A 119 -17.29 -4.13 15.07
CA LYS A 119 -16.83 -5.47 15.38
C LYS A 119 -17.79 -6.58 14.94
N LEU A 120 -19.07 -6.31 14.82
CA LEU A 120 -20.05 -7.28 14.29
C LEU A 120 -19.76 -7.69 12.84
N ALA A 121 -19.12 -6.83 12.06
CA ALA A 121 -18.73 -7.14 10.68
C ALA A 121 -17.43 -7.97 10.57
N SER A 122 -16.79 -8.30 11.69
CA SER A 122 -15.58 -9.15 11.72
C SER A 122 -15.93 -10.65 11.40
N PRO A 123 -14.96 -11.48 10.99
CA PRO A 123 -13.52 -11.22 10.95
C PRO A 123 -13.09 -10.39 9.73
N TYR A 124 -12.18 -9.45 9.96
CA TYR A 124 -11.59 -8.67 8.89
C TYR A 124 -10.39 -9.37 8.26
N GLY A 125 -10.16 -9.11 6.97
CA GLY A 125 -9.06 -9.72 6.21
C GLY A 125 -9.18 -9.48 4.71
N GLN A 126 -8.62 -10.39 3.93
CA GLN A 126 -8.70 -10.30 2.47
C GLN A 126 -10.15 -10.45 2.01
N GLY A 127 -10.66 -9.45 1.26
CA GLY A 127 -12.06 -9.42 0.80
C GLY A 127 -13.06 -8.78 1.78
N ASN A 128 -12.66 -8.57 3.05
CA ASN A 128 -13.43 -7.84 4.04
C ASN A 128 -12.48 -6.97 4.87
N PRO A 129 -11.97 -5.84 4.31
CA PRO A 129 -11.04 -4.97 5.00
C PRO A 129 -11.70 -4.30 6.21
N GLU A 130 -10.89 -3.98 7.22
CA GLU A 130 -11.37 -3.21 8.37
C GLU A 130 -11.80 -1.81 7.93
N PRO A 131 -12.99 -1.33 8.35
CA PRO A 131 -13.50 -0.04 7.92
C PRO A 131 -12.57 1.12 8.29
N GLN A 132 -12.35 2.01 7.33
CA GLN A 132 -11.56 3.21 7.50
C GLN A 132 -12.43 4.46 7.42
N PHE A 133 -12.26 5.33 8.37
CA PHE A 133 -13.06 6.55 8.49
C PHE A 133 -12.19 7.80 8.36
N ILE A 134 -12.79 8.89 7.90
CA ILE A 134 -12.17 10.22 7.91
C ILE A 134 -12.84 11.08 8.96
N ILE A 135 -12.04 11.71 9.81
CA ILE A 135 -12.45 12.81 10.69
C ILE A 135 -11.99 14.11 10.05
N LYS A 136 -12.92 14.99 9.73
CA LYS A 136 -12.61 16.30 9.15
C LYS A 136 -12.31 17.34 10.23
N ASN A 137 -11.42 18.29 9.87
CA ASN A 137 -11.12 19.46 10.68
C ASN A 137 -10.70 19.12 12.11
N ALA A 138 -9.96 18.04 12.27
CA ALA A 138 -9.36 17.69 13.56
C ALA A 138 -8.13 18.55 13.83
N LYS A 139 -7.98 19.00 15.07
CA LYS A 139 -6.82 19.68 15.57
C LYS A 139 -5.96 18.70 16.38
N ILE A 140 -4.66 18.77 16.22
CA ILE A 140 -3.73 18.04 17.09
C ILE A 140 -3.50 18.94 18.30
N ASP A 141 -3.93 18.51 19.48
CA ASP A 141 -3.72 19.24 20.73
C ASP A 141 -2.40 18.87 21.39
N TYR A 142 -2.06 17.59 21.32
CA TYR A 142 -0.89 17.05 21.97
C TYR A 142 -0.42 15.78 21.28
N TRP A 143 0.87 15.52 21.30
CA TRP A 143 1.44 14.24 20.89
C TRP A 143 2.53 13.77 21.85
N SER A 144 2.75 12.47 21.91
CA SER A 144 3.86 11.85 22.65
C SER A 144 4.33 10.58 21.92
N GLU A 145 5.59 10.24 22.10
CA GLU A 145 6.10 8.94 21.60
C GLU A 145 5.67 7.82 22.53
N VAL A 146 5.20 6.70 21.93
CA VAL A 146 4.78 5.49 22.64
C VAL A 146 5.47 4.29 22.00
N GLY A 147 6.10 3.48 22.82
CA GLY A 147 6.90 2.35 22.33
C GLY A 147 8.03 2.80 21.42
N THR A 148 8.33 2.00 20.41
CA THR A 148 9.43 2.33 19.46
C THR A 148 8.85 2.83 18.14
N GLY A 149 8.95 4.14 17.91
CA GLY A 149 8.58 4.75 16.63
C GLY A 149 7.09 4.97 16.40
N HIS A 150 6.24 4.87 17.43
CA HIS A 150 4.82 5.18 17.36
C HIS A 150 4.53 6.53 18.01
N LEU A 151 3.54 7.25 17.48
CA LEU A 151 3.10 8.52 18.07
C LEU A 151 1.66 8.39 18.57
N ARG A 152 1.45 8.65 19.88
CA ARG A 152 0.10 8.87 20.43
C ARG A 152 -0.25 10.33 20.20
N VAL A 153 -1.44 10.56 19.72
CA VAL A 153 -1.93 11.89 19.33
C VAL A 153 -3.27 12.13 20.00
N LYS A 154 -3.41 13.25 20.68
CA LYS A 154 -4.69 13.72 21.16
C LYS A 154 -5.29 14.67 20.12
N LEU A 155 -6.45 14.30 19.64
CA LEU A 155 -7.18 15.02 18.59
C LEU A 155 -8.42 15.66 19.20
N SER A 156 -8.69 16.91 18.84
CA SER A 156 -9.95 17.59 19.14
C SER A 156 -10.61 18.12 17.88
N ASN A 157 -11.90 18.39 18.00
CA ASN A 157 -12.68 19.12 17.01
C ASN A 157 -13.44 20.23 17.74
N ALA A 158 -13.65 21.37 17.08
CA ALA A 158 -14.22 22.58 17.67
C ALA A 158 -15.57 22.37 18.41
N ASN A 159 -16.32 21.32 18.04
CA ASN A 159 -17.68 21.11 18.57
C ASN A 159 -17.80 19.85 19.46
N TYR A 160 -16.81 18.97 19.51
CA TYR A 160 -17.01 17.61 20.05
C TYR A 160 -15.72 17.09 20.65
N GLY A 161 -15.58 17.07 21.91
CA GLY A 161 -14.62 16.35 22.72
C GLY A 161 -13.23 16.07 22.12
N SER A 162 -12.44 15.30 22.82
CA SER A 162 -11.13 14.84 22.34
C SER A 162 -11.12 13.33 22.24
N ILE A 163 -10.41 12.81 21.23
CA ILE A 163 -10.13 11.39 21.04
C ILE A 163 -8.61 11.14 21.08
N ASP A 164 -8.25 9.97 21.53
CA ASP A 164 -6.88 9.49 21.45
C ASP A 164 -6.68 8.64 20.19
N ALA A 165 -5.60 8.89 19.47
CA ALA A 165 -5.21 8.12 18.29
C ALA A 165 -3.75 7.68 18.39
N ILE A 166 -3.41 6.59 17.69
CA ILE A 166 -2.02 6.10 17.60
C ILE A 166 -1.64 6.03 16.13
N ALA A 167 -0.58 6.77 15.76
CA ALA A 167 0.05 6.67 14.46
C ALA A 167 1.21 5.67 14.56
N PHE A 168 0.94 4.42 14.16
CA PHE A 168 1.91 3.33 14.25
C PHE A 168 3.07 3.51 13.27
N GLY A 169 4.31 3.34 13.75
CA GLY A 169 5.52 3.41 12.92
C GLY A 169 5.72 4.74 12.22
N SER A 170 5.12 5.82 12.72
CA SER A 170 5.09 7.12 12.05
C SER A 170 6.33 7.98 12.31
N LYS A 171 7.09 7.74 13.37
CA LYS A 171 8.32 8.50 13.64
C LYS A 171 9.33 8.33 12.51
N GLY A 172 9.88 9.44 12.01
CA GLY A 172 10.79 9.45 10.86
C GLY A 172 10.09 9.26 9.51
N THR A 173 8.78 9.45 9.45
CA THR A 173 8.00 9.50 8.22
C THR A 173 7.40 10.89 8.02
N PRO A 174 6.97 11.26 6.79
CA PRO A 174 6.30 12.55 6.55
C PRO A 174 5.08 12.78 7.44
N VAL A 175 4.33 11.72 7.78
CA VAL A 175 3.18 11.79 8.69
C VAL A 175 3.64 12.10 10.12
N GLY A 176 4.69 11.44 10.59
CA GLY A 176 5.26 11.71 11.91
C GLY A 176 5.81 13.13 12.01
N ASP A 177 6.52 13.59 10.99
CA ASP A 177 7.06 14.96 10.94
C ASP A 177 5.93 16.00 10.97
N LEU A 178 4.83 15.74 10.25
CA LEU A 178 3.64 16.59 10.28
C LEU A 178 3.02 16.63 11.68
N ILE A 179 2.88 15.48 12.35
CA ILE A 179 2.34 15.40 13.72
C ILE A 179 3.23 16.17 14.69
N MET A 180 4.55 15.94 14.64
CA MET A 180 5.49 16.56 15.58
C MET A 180 5.64 18.07 15.39
N ASN A 181 5.49 18.56 14.17
CA ASN A 181 5.68 19.95 13.80
C ASN A 181 4.35 20.66 13.45
N HIS A 182 3.20 20.11 13.90
CA HIS A 182 1.91 20.76 13.65
C HIS A 182 1.87 22.16 14.24
N SER A 183 1.53 23.16 13.45
CA SER A 183 1.44 24.56 13.86
C SER A 183 0.02 24.97 14.28
N GLY A 184 -0.74 24.06 14.86
CA GLY A 184 -2.15 24.28 15.27
C GLY A 184 -3.14 24.32 14.13
N GLY A 185 -2.77 23.85 12.94
CA GLY A 185 -3.65 23.73 11.78
C GLY A 185 -4.74 22.65 11.96
N LEU A 186 -5.75 22.73 11.10
CA LEU A 186 -6.80 21.69 11.01
C LEU A 186 -6.40 20.65 9.96
N PHE A 187 -6.61 19.38 10.30
CA PHE A 187 -6.25 18.25 9.48
C PHE A 187 -7.47 17.37 9.18
N HIS A 188 -7.46 16.70 8.05
CA HIS A 188 -8.31 15.54 7.80
C HIS A 188 -7.54 14.29 8.18
N ILE A 189 -8.05 13.54 9.13
CA ILE A 189 -7.37 12.38 9.70
C ILE A 189 -8.14 11.13 9.31
N ALA A 190 -7.46 10.19 8.70
CA ALA A 190 -8.00 8.91 8.31
C ALA A 190 -7.44 7.79 9.18
N GLY A 191 -8.29 6.85 9.56
CA GLY A 191 -7.88 5.73 10.38
C GLY A 191 -8.98 4.71 10.63
N VAL A 192 -8.66 3.72 11.42
CA VAL A 192 -9.57 2.66 11.91
C VAL A 192 -9.90 2.90 13.37
N ILE A 193 -11.09 2.48 13.82
CA ILE A 193 -11.52 2.56 15.21
C ILE A 193 -11.16 1.25 15.89
N LYS A 194 -10.41 1.34 17.00
CA LYS A 194 -9.94 0.19 17.77
C LYS A 194 -10.20 0.35 19.26
#